data_0909b1abc3445e1ad78bb5c72bc6cc4c
#
_entry.id   0909b1abc3445e1ad78bb5c72bc6cc4c
#
_cell.length_a   1.000
_cell.length_b   1.000
_cell.length_c   1.000
_cell.angle_alpha   90.00
_cell.angle_beta   90.00
_cell.angle_gamma   90.00
#
_symmetry.space_group_name_H-M   'P 1'
#
loop_
_entity.id
_entity.type
_entity.pdbx_description
1 polymer ?
#
loop_
_entity_poly.entity_id
_entity_poly.type
_entity_poly.pdbx_seq_one_letter_code
_entity_poly.pdbx_strand_id
1 'polypeptide(L)'
;DGKDPSGVKKSQKLNQKIQNCNTFGSITEEWLAMKKKEWKEAHSHDVQRALEIHVLPDLGNRPIAEIDSTELLAVLKKIEDQGKFEAAHRARQKVDAIFRYANLSKRCDHNPASNLKGTLVTPKRNKQKALEESDLPEFMNRINQYDGAMITKLGLRMVLLTLARTTEIRYATWGEFELDSDTAVWRIPGERMKMERDHMVP
;
A
#
# COMPACT_ATOMS: atom_id res chain seq x y z
N ASP A 1 4.52 -46.96 30.45
CA ASP A 1 3.94 -46.02 29.48
C ASP A 1 4.66 -46.18 28.14
N GLY A 2 4.21 -47.21 27.34
CA GLY A 2 4.80 -47.60 26.08
C GLY A 2 4.32 -46.69 24.92
N LYS A 3 4.86 -45.48 24.81
CA LYS A 3 4.72 -44.71 23.56
C LYS A 3 5.74 -45.19 22.55
N ASP A 4 5.29 -45.73 21.42
CA ASP A 4 6.16 -46.16 20.32
C ASP A 4 7.04 -45.00 19.84
N PRO A 5 8.39 -45.07 19.99
CA PRO A 5 9.32 -44.02 19.60
C PRO A 5 9.29 -43.73 18.11
N SER A 6 8.88 -44.70 17.28
CA SER A 6 8.82 -44.53 15.84
C SER A 6 7.58 -43.73 15.41
N GLY A 7 6.46 -43.92 16.09
CA GLY A 7 5.21 -43.18 15.93
C GLY A 7 5.40 -41.68 16.34
N VAL A 8 6.11 -41.44 17.44
CA VAL A 8 6.42 -40.08 17.91
C VAL A 8 7.33 -39.34 16.93
N LYS A 9 8.35 -39.99 16.38
CA LYS A 9 9.23 -39.41 15.37
C LYS A 9 8.51 -39.12 14.03
N LYS A 10 7.54 -39.96 13.66
CA LYS A 10 6.76 -39.78 12.42
C LYS A 10 5.78 -38.62 12.56
N SER A 11 5.12 -38.48 13.70
CA SER A 11 4.22 -37.35 14.00
C SER A 11 5.01 -36.04 14.13
N GLN A 12 6.21 -36.05 14.75
CA GLN A 12 7.09 -34.88 14.81
C GLN A 12 7.56 -34.42 13.42
N LYS A 13 7.98 -35.36 12.55
CA LYS A 13 8.36 -35.06 11.15
C LYS A 13 7.18 -34.52 10.34
N LEU A 14 5.98 -35.04 10.54
CA LEU A 14 4.78 -34.57 9.88
C LEU A 14 4.41 -33.16 10.36
N ASN A 15 4.43 -32.91 11.67
CA ASN A 15 4.21 -31.59 12.24
C ASN A 15 5.26 -30.57 11.77
N GLN A 16 6.52 -30.97 11.70
CA GLN A 16 7.60 -30.10 11.19
C GLN A 16 7.44 -29.79 9.70
N LYS A 17 6.96 -30.75 8.88
CA LYS A 17 6.58 -30.47 7.49
C LYS A 17 5.39 -29.51 7.38
N ILE A 18 4.37 -29.70 8.20
CA ILE A 18 3.20 -28.81 8.24
C ILE A 18 3.61 -27.39 8.70
N GLN A 19 4.49 -27.28 9.69
CA GLN A 19 5.02 -26.00 10.16
C GLN A 19 5.86 -25.30 9.08
N ASN A 20 6.71 -26.05 8.37
CA ASN A 20 7.50 -25.50 7.26
C ASN A 20 6.64 -25.04 6.06
N CYS A 21 5.46 -25.62 5.86
CA CYS A 21 4.50 -25.18 4.86
C CYS A 21 3.65 -23.97 5.33
N ASN A 22 3.61 -23.69 6.63
CA ASN A 22 2.83 -22.63 7.25
C ASN A 22 3.72 -21.50 7.80
N THR A 23 4.74 -21.11 7.05
CA THR A 23 5.53 -19.92 7.40
C THR A 23 4.74 -18.66 7.09
N PHE A 24 5.06 -17.57 7.78
CA PHE A 24 4.45 -16.28 7.50
C PHE A 24 4.63 -15.86 6.03
N GLY A 25 5.79 -16.16 5.43
CA GLY A 25 6.08 -15.87 4.03
C GLY A 25 5.16 -16.65 3.07
N SER A 26 5.02 -17.98 3.25
CA SER A 26 4.16 -18.79 2.40
C SER A 26 2.68 -18.36 2.49
N ILE A 27 2.21 -18.04 3.68
CA ILE A 27 0.85 -17.52 3.89
C ILE A 27 0.68 -16.13 3.25
N THR A 28 1.72 -15.29 3.33
CA THR A 28 1.71 -13.96 2.68
C THR A 28 1.59 -14.09 1.17
N GLU A 29 2.31 -15.02 0.54
CA GLU A 29 2.21 -15.27 -0.91
C GLU A 29 0.82 -15.73 -1.33
N GLU A 30 0.21 -16.66 -0.58
CA GLU A 30 -1.15 -17.10 -0.84
C GLU A 30 -2.17 -15.95 -0.69
N TRP A 31 -2.05 -15.17 0.37
CA TRP A 31 -2.89 -14.01 0.61
C TRP A 31 -2.76 -12.96 -0.50
N LEU A 32 -1.52 -12.67 -0.93
CA LEU A 32 -1.26 -11.76 -2.04
C LEU A 32 -1.84 -12.28 -3.35
N ALA A 33 -1.70 -13.59 -3.64
CA ALA A 33 -2.27 -14.20 -4.85
C ALA A 33 -3.80 -14.08 -4.89
N MET A 34 -4.46 -14.21 -3.74
CA MET A 34 -5.90 -13.97 -3.61
C MET A 34 -6.23 -12.49 -3.85
N LYS A 35 -5.51 -11.57 -3.21
CA LYS A 35 -5.76 -10.13 -3.28
C LYS A 35 -5.42 -9.50 -4.64
N LYS A 36 -4.48 -10.06 -5.40
CA LYS A 36 -4.18 -9.65 -6.77
C LYS A 36 -5.39 -9.71 -7.71
N LYS A 37 -6.37 -10.56 -7.42
CA LYS A 37 -7.61 -10.64 -8.21
C LYS A 37 -8.56 -9.44 -7.98
N GLU A 38 -8.42 -8.77 -6.84
CA GLU A 38 -9.28 -7.66 -6.42
C GLU A 38 -8.60 -6.29 -6.60
N TRP A 39 -7.26 -6.27 -6.56
CA TRP A 39 -6.50 -5.02 -6.53
C TRP A 39 -5.99 -4.61 -7.91
N LYS A 40 -5.85 -3.29 -8.12
CA LYS A 40 -5.09 -2.77 -9.26
C LYS A 40 -3.62 -3.20 -9.12
N GLU A 41 -2.98 -3.51 -10.23
CA GLU A 41 -1.61 -4.04 -10.28
C GLU A 41 -0.61 -3.19 -9.49
N ALA A 42 -0.64 -1.87 -9.69
CA ALA A 42 0.23 -0.92 -8.98
C ALA A 42 0.08 -1.03 -7.45
N HIS A 43 -1.17 -1.12 -6.95
CA HIS A 43 -1.42 -1.27 -5.51
C HIS A 43 -0.91 -2.62 -4.99
N SER A 44 -1.13 -3.69 -5.74
CA SER A 44 -0.64 -5.02 -5.38
C SER A 44 0.89 -5.05 -5.28
N HIS A 45 1.58 -4.45 -6.25
CA HIS A 45 3.04 -4.32 -6.27
C HIS A 45 3.55 -3.52 -5.05
N ASP A 46 2.92 -2.39 -4.73
CA ASP A 46 3.32 -1.56 -3.59
C ASP A 46 3.17 -2.29 -2.26
N VAL A 47 2.07 -3.05 -2.08
CA VAL A 47 1.84 -3.85 -0.87
C VAL A 47 2.86 -4.97 -0.77
N GLN A 48 3.09 -5.71 -1.85
CA GLN A 48 4.08 -6.79 -1.88
C GLN A 48 5.47 -6.25 -1.53
N ARG A 49 5.91 -5.19 -2.20
CA ARG A 49 7.21 -4.56 -1.94
C ARG A 49 7.37 -4.06 -0.51
N ALA A 50 6.33 -3.48 0.06
CA ALA A 50 6.37 -3.02 1.46
C ALA A 50 6.55 -4.19 2.44
N LEU A 51 5.90 -5.33 2.20
CA LEU A 51 6.07 -6.55 3.00
C LEU A 51 7.47 -7.14 2.83
N GLU A 52 7.99 -7.22 1.60
CA GLU A 52 9.33 -7.73 1.29
C GLU A 52 10.44 -6.91 1.95
N ILE A 53 10.28 -5.59 2.02
CA ILE A 53 11.30 -4.72 2.59
C ILE A 53 11.23 -4.69 4.12
N HIS A 54 10.03 -4.71 4.68
CA HIS A 54 9.85 -4.32 6.09
C HIS A 54 9.45 -5.46 7.03
N VAL A 55 8.91 -6.56 6.51
CA VAL A 55 8.32 -7.62 7.35
C VAL A 55 8.92 -8.99 7.05
N LEU A 56 8.97 -9.38 5.79
CA LEU A 56 9.45 -10.71 5.39
C LEU A 56 10.91 -11.02 5.76
N PRO A 57 11.83 -10.05 5.81
CA PRO A 57 13.20 -10.34 6.24
C PRO A 57 13.28 -10.87 7.67
N ASP A 58 12.41 -10.41 8.55
CA ASP A 58 12.41 -10.80 9.95
C ASP A 58 11.43 -11.97 10.23
N LEU A 59 10.24 -11.97 9.61
CA LEU A 59 9.16 -12.94 9.92
C LEU A 59 8.92 -13.99 8.82
N GLY A 60 9.45 -13.81 7.61
CA GLY A 60 9.09 -14.63 6.45
C GLY A 60 9.28 -16.14 6.66
N ASN A 61 10.35 -16.55 7.31
CA ASN A 61 10.68 -17.94 7.57
C ASN A 61 10.11 -18.48 8.90
N ARG A 62 9.42 -17.63 9.70
CA ARG A 62 8.83 -18.04 10.97
C ARG A 62 7.53 -18.79 10.74
N PRO A 63 7.27 -19.88 11.46
CA PRO A 63 5.95 -20.50 11.51
C PRO A 63 4.92 -19.47 12.00
N ILE A 64 3.85 -19.27 11.23
CA ILE A 64 2.88 -18.19 11.53
C ILE A 64 2.20 -18.36 12.89
N ALA A 65 1.99 -19.60 13.32
CA ALA A 65 1.38 -19.93 14.61
C ALA A 65 2.27 -19.59 15.82
N GLU A 66 3.58 -19.43 15.62
CA GLU A 66 4.55 -19.17 16.68
C GLU A 66 4.89 -17.70 16.84
N ILE A 67 4.48 -16.84 15.89
CA ILE A 67 4.76 -15.40 15.96
C ILE A 67 3.86 -14.77 17.02
N ASP A 68 4.47 -14.16 18.03
CA ASP A 68 3.76 -13.46 19.09
C ASP A 68 3.73 -11.92 18.88
N SER A 69 2.97 -11.24 19.75
CA SER A 69 2.84 -9.78 19.71
C SER A 69 4.15 -9.06 20.00
N THR A 70 5.04 -9.64 20.79
CA THR A 70 6.32 -9.02 21.17
C THR A 70 7.28 -9.03 19.98
N GLU A 71 7.40 -10.18 19.31
CA GLU A 71 8.20 -10.33 18.10
C GLU A 71 7.70 -9.38 16.98
N LEU A 72 6.40 -9.36 16.76
CA LEU A 72 5.81 -8.46 15.76
C LEU A 72 6.01 -6.98 16.12
N LEU A 73 5.86 -6.61 17.40
CA LEU A 73 6.09 -5.24 17.86
C LEU A 73 7.53 -4.82 17.59
N ALA A 74 8.51 -5.69 17.84
CA ALA A 74 9.91 -5.39 17.57
C ALA A 74 10.16 -5.07 16.09
N VAL A 75 9.58 -5.85 15.18
CA VAL A 75 9.66 -5.57 13.72
C VAL A 75 9.05 -4.22 13.37
N LEU A 76 7.87 -3.90 13.92
CA LEU A 76 7.19 -2.63 13.64
C LEU A 76 7.95 -1.43 14.24
N LYS A 77 8.53 -1.58 15.42
CA LYS A 77 9.40 -0.54 16.05
C LYS A 77 10.64 -0.28 15.23
N LYS A 78 11.28 -1.30 14.67
CA LYS A 78 12.42 -1.16 13.75
C LYS A 78 12.08 -0.27 12.53
N ILE A 79 10.82 -0.29 12.05
CA ILE A 79 10.36 0.61 10.99
C ILE A 79 10.16 2.04 11.54
N GLU A 80 9.58 2.19 12.73
CA GLU A 80 9.40 3.48 13.39
C GLU A 80 10.74 4.18 13.67
N ASP A 81 11.75 3.44 14.13
CA ASP A 81 13.08 3.97 14.46
C ASP A 81 13.79 4.57 13.25
N GLN A 82 13.37 4.17 12.02
CA GLN A 82 13.79 4.80 10.77
C GLN A 82 13.00 6.10 10.45
N GLY A 83 12.13 6.56 11.35
CA GLY A 83 11.24 7.70 11.12
C GLY A 83 10.05 7.41 10.20
N LYS A 84 9.83 6.15 9.81
CA LYS A 84 8.80 5.73 8.84
C LYS A 84 7.48 5.35 9.53
N PHE A 85 6.91 6.23 10.32
CA PHE A 85 5.73 5.97 11.14
C PHE A 85 4.52 5.46 10.34
N GLU A 86 4.21 6.10 9.21
CA GLU A 86 3.09 5.69 8.35
C GLU A 86 3.32 4.30 7.73
N ALA A 87 4.57 3.97 7.37
CA ALA A 87 4.92 2.65 6.86
C ALA A 87 4.73 1.57 7.95
N ALA A 88 5.10 1.84 9.20
CA ALA A 88 4.88 0.94 10.32
C ALA A 88 3.38 0.66 10.55
N HIS A 89 2.54 1.71 10.51
CA HIS A 89 1.09 1.54 10.61
C HIS A 89 0.51 0.72 9.46
N ARG A 90 0.95 0.97 8.22
CA ARG A 90 0.52 0.20 7.04
C ARG A 90 1.00 -1.24 7.10
N ALA A 91 2.24 -1.48 7.54
CA ALA A 91 2.78 -2.83 7.73
C ALA A 91 1.93 -3.58 8.75
N ARG A 92 1.65 -3.00 9.93
CA ARG A 92 0.76 -3.61 10.92
C ARG A 92 -0.60 -3.99 10.34
N GLN A 93 -1.23 -3.08 9.57
CA GLN A 93 -2.54 -3.36 8.95
C GLN A 93 -2.49 -4.53 7.96
N LYS A 94 -1.41 -4.65 7.18
CA LYS A 94 -1.24 -5.77 6.24
C LYS A 94 -0.97 -7.07 6.97
N VAL A 95 -0.10 -7.05 7.99
CA VAL A 95 0.16 -8.20 8.86
C VAL A 95 -1.12 -8.67 9.55
N ASP A 96 -1.94 -7.76 10.08
CA ASP A 96 -3.25 -8.07 10.67
C ASP A 96 -4.17 -8.78 9.66
N ALA A 97 -4.21 -8.33 8.41
CA ALA A 97 -5.01 -8.97 7.36
C ALA A 97 -4.49 -10.38 6.99
N ILE A 98 -3.17 -10.58 6.97
CA ILE A 98 -2.55 -11.89 6.72
C ILE A 98 -2.87 -12.86 7.86
N PHE A 99 -2.74 -12.42 9.12
CA PHE A 99 -3.11 -13.25 10.27
C PHE A 99 -4.60 -13.60 10.30
N ARG A 100 -5.49 -12.68 9.91
CA ARG A 100 -6.92 -13.01 9.76
C ARG A 100 -7.15 -14.09 8.71
N TYR A 101 -6.46 -14.00 7.59
CA TYR A 101 -6.52 -15.02 6.55
C TYR A 101 -6.03 -16.38 7.06
N ALA A 102 -4.88 -16.39 7.77
CA ALA A 102 -4.33 -17.60 8.38
C ALA A 102 -5.26 -18.21 9.43
N ASN A 103 -5.89 -17.39 10.26
CA ASN A 103 -6.84 -17.83 11.28
C ASN A 103 -8.09 -18.46 10.64
N LEU A 104 -8.68 -17.81 9.64
CA LEU A 104 -9.83 -18.35 8.89
C LEU A 104 -9.49 -19.67 8.20
N SER A 105 -8.25 -19.86 7.75
CA SER A 105 -7.78 -21.12 7.16
C SER A 105 -7.23 -22.12 8.20
N LYS A 106 -7.44 -21.87 9.51
CA LYS A 106 -7.02 -22.71 10.64
C LYS A 106 -5.53 -23.02 10.68
N ARG A 107 -4.69 -22.05 10.26
CA ARG A 107 -3.23 -22.16 10.30
C ARG A 107 -2.61 -21.46 11.50
N CYS A 108 -3.36 -20.64 12.20
CA CYS A 108 -3.04 -20.06 13.51
C CYS A 108 -4.32 -19.85 14.32
N ASP A 109 -4.21 -19.88 15.65
CA ASP A 109 -5.34 -19.73 16.55
C ASP A 109 -5.57 -18.29 17.01
N HIS A 110 -4.58 -17.41 16.85
CA HIS A 110 -4.62 -16.03 17.32
C HIS A 110 -4.02 -15.07 16.29
N ASN A 111 -4.37 -13.79 16.44
CA ASN A 111 -3.83 -12.71 15.62
C ASN A 111 -3.05 -11.73 16.49
N PRO A 112 -1.70 -11.80 16.53
CA PRO A 112 -0.88 -10.94 17.37
C PRO A 112 -0.95 -9.46 16.95
N ALA A 113 -1.23 -9.18 15.69
CA ALA A 113 -1.30 -7.80 15.17
C ALA A 113 -2.53 -7.03 15.67
N SER A 114 -3.60 -7.72 16.07
CA SER A 114 -4.79 -7.08 16.62
C SER A 114 -4.53 -6.37 17.95
N ASN A 115 -3.67 -6.94 18.79
CA ASN A 115 -3.29 -6.41 20.10
C ASN A 115 -2.37 -5.18 20.00
N LEU A 116 -1.78 -4.95 18.81
CA LEU A 116 -0.87 -3.83 18.57
C LEU A 116 -1.57 -2.57 18.02
N LYS A 117 -2.89 -2.55 18.02
CA LYS A 117 -3.64 -1.34 17.66
C LYS A 117 -3.43 -0.27 18.73
N GLY A 118 -2.90 0.89 18.33
CA GLY A 118 -2.62 2.01 19.24
C GLY A 118 -1.26 1.97 19.94
N THR A 119 -0.43 0.95 19.71
CA THR A 119 0.91 0.87 20.32
C THR A 119 2.00 1.61 19.52
N LEU A 120 1.72 1.89 18.24
CA LEU A 120 2.62 2.62 17.36
C LEU A 120 2.39 4.13 17.48
N VAL A 121 3.48 4.89 17.35
CA VAL A 121 3.42 6.36 17.37
C VAL A 121 2.63 6.86 16.15
N THR A 122 1.58 7.62 16.39
CA THR A 122 0.84 8.30 15.34
C THR A 122 1.37 9.73 15.22
N PRO A 123 2.11 10.06 14.15
CA PRO A 123 2.62 11.41 13.97
C PRO A 123 1.45 12.38 13.80
N LYS A 124 1.58 13.57 14.36
CA LYS A 124 0.61 14.64 14.11
C LYS A 124 0.63 14.93 12.61
N ARG A 125 -0.50 14.70 11.95
CA ARG A 125 -0.66 15.08 10.54
C ARG A 125 -0.72 16.60 10.46
N ASN A 126 0.36 17.20 9.99
CA ASN A 126 0.28 18.58 9.53
C ASN A 126 -0.59 18.59 8.27
N LYS A 127 -1.65 19.41 8.29
CA LYS A 127 -2.41 19.65 7.06
C LYS A 127 -1.43 20.19 6.01
N GLN A 128 -1.50 19.65 4.80
CA GLN A 128 -0.78 20.23 3.66
C GLN A 128 -1.27 21.69 3.53
N LYS A 129 -0.31 22.61 3.42
CA LYS A 129 -0.66 24.00 3.18
C LYS A 129 -1.34 24.09 1.82
N ALA A 130 -2.53 24.67 1.77
CA ALA A 130 -3.15 25.07 0.52
C ALA A 130 -2.45 26.34 0.01
N LEU A 131 -2.51 26.56 -1.30
CA LEU A 131 -2.13 27.85 -1.88
C LEU A 131 -3.25 28.84 -1.57
N GLU A 132 -2.90 29.93 -0.92
CA GLU A 132 -3.84 31.00 -0.66
C GLU A 132 -4.11 31.82 -1.93
N GLU A 133 -5.26 32.45 -2.05
CA GLU A 133 -5.61 33.25 -3.22
C GLU A 133 -4.59 34.39 -3.47
N SER A 134 -4.11 35.00 -2.39
CA SER A 134 -3.06 36.04 -2.44
C SER A 134 -1.74 35.56 -3.04
N ASP A 135 -1.44 34.25 -2.97
CA ASP A 135 -0.18 33.67 -3.45
C ASP A 135 -0.25 33.28 -4.94
N LEU A 136 -1.45 33.26 -5.53
CA LEU A 136 -1.65 32.86 -6.92
C LEU A 136 -0.84 33.69 -7.94
N PRO A 137 -0.78 35.03 -7.84
CA PRO A 137 -0.01 35.85 -8.78
C PRO A 137 1.50 35.50 -8.73
N GLU A 138 2.07 35.35 -7.53
CA GLU A 138 3.45 34.97 -7.37
C GLU A 138 3.72 33.56 -7.89
N PHE A 139 2.82 32.62 -7.58
CA PHE A 139 2.94 31.25 -8.09
C PHE A 139 2.93 31.20 -9.62
N MET A 140 2.03 31.94 -10.28
CA MET A 140 1.99 32.05 -11.74
C MET A 140 3.26 32.65 -12.30
N ASN A 141 3.80 33.70 -11.64
CA ASN A 141 5.05 34.31 -12.05
C ASN A 141 6.23 33.31 -11.95
N ARG A 142 6.31 32.55 -10.88
CA ARG A 142 7.33 31.49 -10.72
C ARG A 142 7.20 30.41 -11.80
N ILE A 143 5.97 29.98 -12.16
CA ILE A 143 5.75 29.05 -13.27
C ILE A 143 6.28 29.68 -14.58
N ASN A 144 6.02 30.97 -14.82
CA ASN A 144 6.48 31.66 -16.04
C ASN A 144 8.00 31.75 -16.14
N GLN A 145 8.66 31.95 -15.01
CA GLN A 145 10.13 32.05 -14.90
C GLN A 145 10.82 30.68 -14.80
N TYR A 146 10.03 29.58 -14.65
CA TYR A 146 10.61 28.25 -14.55
C TYR A 146 11.43 27.89 -15.79
N ASP A 147 12.72 27.63 -15.60
CA ASP A 147 13.72 27.34 -16.65
C ASP A 147 13.86 25.84 -16.97
N GLY A 148 12.97 25.00 -16.47
CA GLY A 148 12.94 23.58 -16.78
C GLY A 148 12.14 23.25 -18.04
N ALA A 149 11.85 21.96 -18.22
CA ALA A 149 11.16 21.47 -19.41
C ALA A 149 9.80 22.16 -19.63
N MET A 150 9.56 22.59 -20.86
CA MET A 150 8.30 23.24 -21.27
C MET A 150 7.06 22.41 -20.91
N ILE A 151 7.14 21.10 -21.08
CA ILE A 151 6.03 20.19 -20.74
C ILE A 151 5.66 20.27 -19.26
N THR A 152 6.63 20.43 -18.37
CA THR A 152 6.38 20.60 -16.93
C THR A 152 5.68 21.93 -16.67
N LYS A 153 6.13 23.02 -17.30
CA LYS A 153 5.51 24.35 -17.20
C LYS A 153 4.04 24.32 -17.64
N LEU A 154 3.77 23.71 -18.79
CA LEU A 154 2.42 23.58 -19.34
C LEU A 154 1.55 22.68 -18.45
N GLY A 155 2.09 21.56 -17.96
CA GLY A 155 1.41 20.67 -17.04
C GLY A 155 1.01 21.36 -15.72
N LEU A 156 1.88 22.16 -15.13
CA LEU A 156 1.57 22.95 -13.92
C LEU A 156 0.45 23.98 -14.17
N ARG A 157 0.48 24.67 -15.32
CA ARG A 157 -0.61 25.58 -15.71
C ARG A 157 -1.92 24.84 -15.88
N MET A 158 -1.88 23.65 -16.51
CA MET A 158 -3.07 22.83 -16.70
C MET A 158 -3.65 22.35 -15.39
N VAL A 159 -2.80 21.91 -14.41
CA VAL A 159 -3.24 21.57 -13.05
C VAL A 159 -4.01 22.75 -12.42
N LEU A 160 -3.46 23.95 -12.53
CA LEU A 160 -4.05 25.15 -11.91
C LEU A 160 -5.39 25.52 -12.55
N LEU A 161 -5.49 25.43 -13.88
CA LEU A 161 -6.69 25.81 -14.62
C LEU A 161 -7.84 24.78 -14.48
N THR A 162 -7.49 23.49 -14.43
CA THR A 162 -8.47 22.42 -14.47
C THR A 162 -8.73 21.79 -13.11
N LEU A 163 -7.83 21.98 -12.14
CA LEU A 163 -7.81 21.29 -10.85
C LEU A 163 -7.80 19.76 -10.97
N ALA A 164 -7.48 19.24 -12.16
CA ALA A 164 -7.34 17.81 -12.41
C ALA A 164 -6.09 17.26 -11.69
N ARG A 165 -6.12 15.96 -11.38
CA ARG A 165 -4.97 15.33 -10.73
C ARG A 165 -3.79 15.26 -11.68
N THR A 166 -2.59 15.36 -11.13
CA THR A 166 -1.35 15.28 -11.92
C THR A 166 -1.24 14.02 -12.77
N THR A 167 -1.77 12.90 -12.29
CA THR A 167 -1.83 11.64 -13.07
C THR A 167 -2.80 11.73 -14.25
N GLU A 168 -3.91 12.40 -14.08
CA GLU A 168 -4.91 12.61 -15.14
C GLU A 168 -4.30 13.44 -16.28
N ILE A 169 -3.59 14.51 -15.94
CA ILE A 169 -2.91 15.37 -16.91
C ILE A 169 -1.75 14.64 -17.61
N ARG A 170 -0.91 13.91 -16.85
CA ARG A 170 0.26 13.23 -17.42
C ARG A 170 -0.07 12.14 -18.42
N TYR A 171 -1.22 11.53 -18.31
CA TYR A 171 -1.71 10.48 -19.19
C TYR A 171 -2.82 10.93 -20.13
N ALA A 172 -3.08 12.25 -20.20
CA ALA A 172 -4.05 12.79 -21.15
C ALA A 172 -3.61 12.53 -22.59
N THR A 173 -4.56 12.16 -23.44
CA THR A 173 -4.37 11.99 -24.88
C THR A 173 -5.19 13.03 -25.64
N TRP A 174 -4.73 13.43 -26.81
CA TRP A 174 -5.43 14.42 -27.62
C TRP A 174 -6.86 14.03 -27.98
N GLY A 175 -7.16 12.72 -28.08
CA GLY A 175 -8.51 12.24 -28.35
C GLY A 175 -9.53 12.49 -27.23
N GLU A 176 -9.07 12.93 -26.04
CA GLU A 176 -9.95 13.28 -24.92
C GLU A 176 -10.42 14.74 -24.97
N PHE A 177 -9.83 15.56 -25.85
CA PHE A 177 -10.13 17.00 -25.94
C PHE A 177 -11.03 17.32 -27.14
N GLU A 178 -12.17 17.92 -26.87
CA GLU A 178 -13.08 18.49 -27.85
C GLU A 178 -12.86 20.01 -27.86
N LEU A 179 -11.97 20.51 -28.70
CA LEU A 179 -11.57 21.92 -28.71
C LEU A 179 -12.25 22.77 -29.80
N ASP A 180 -12.90 22.11 -30.79
CA ASP A 180 -13.47 22.76 -31.98
C ASP A 180 -14.95 23.15 -31.81
N SER A 181 -15.51 23.01 -30.61
CA SER A 181 -16.88 23.41 -30.28
C SER A 181 -16.92 24.72 -29.50
N ASP A 182 -18.04 25.43 -29.52
CA ASP A 182 -18.28 26.64 -28.72
C ASP A 182 -18.10 26.40 -27.22
N THR A 183 -18.15 25.13 -26.83
CA THR A 183 -17.85 24.64 -25.45
C THR A 183 -16.72 23.64 -25.52
N ALA A 184 -15.48 24.13 -25.36
CA ALA A 184 -14.31 23.25 -25.26
C ALA A 184 -14.43 22.36 -24.03
N VAL A 185 -14.21 21.04 -24.18
CA VAL A 185 -14.36 20.07 -23.09
C VAL A 185 -13.22 19.06 -23.13
N TRP A 186 -12.66 18.75 -21.98
CA TRP A 186 -11.79 17.61 -21.81
C TRP A 186 -12.53 16.47 -21.09
N ARG A 187 -12.69 15.33 -21.79
CA ARG A 187 -13.36 14.12 -21.27
C ARG A 187 -12.34 13.11 -20.79
N ILE A 188 -12.22 12.97 -19.47
CA ILE A 188 -11.32 11.99 -18.86
C ILE A 188 -12.07 10.67 -18.71
N PRO A 189 -11.62 9.58 -19.37
CA PRO A 189 -12.29 8.26 -19.25
C PRO A 189 -12.25 7.72 -17.81
N GLY A 190 -13.33 7.09 -17.39
CA GLY A 190 -13.49 6.51 -16.05
C GLY A 190 -12.40 5.52 -15.67
N GLU A 191 -11.88 4.77 -16.66
CA GLU A 191 -10.77 3.82 -16.46
C GLU A 191 -9.53 4.47 -15.85
N ARG A 192 -9.29 5.75 -16.13
CA ARG A 192 -8.18 6.54 -15.57
C ARG A 192 -8.54 7.24 -14.28
N MET A 193 -9.81 7.27 -13.92
CA MET A 193 -10.31 7.94 -12.73
C MET A 193 -10.26 7.01 -11.50
N LYS A 194 -9.99 7.60 -10.33
CA LYS A 194 -9.97 6.85 -9.06
C LYS A 194 -11.32 6.20 -8.74
N MET A 195 -12.42 6.84 -9.16
CA MET A 195 -13.79 6.40 -8.88
C MET A 195 -14.42 5.67 -10.09
N GLU A 196 -13.65 5.40 -11.15
CA GLU A 196 -14.07 4.67 -12.35
C GLU A 196 -15.32 5.28 -13.01
N ARG A 197 -15.43 6.60 -12.97
CA ARG A 197 -16.50 7.38 -13.61
C ARG A 197 -15.87 8.42 -14.52
N ASP A 198 -16.46 8.60 -15.70
CA ASP A 198 -16.04 9.65 -16.62
C ASP A 198 -16.13 11.02 -15.94
N HIS A 199 -15.16 11.87 -16.24
CA HIS A 199 -15.10 13.22 -15.72
C HIS A 199 -14.93 14.22 -16.85
N MET A 200 -15.75 15.26 -16.82
CA MET A 200 -15.70 16.34 -17.81
C MET A 200 -15.12 17.59 -17.15
N VAL A 201 -14.14 18.17 -17.80
CA VAL A 201 -13.51 19.44 -17.43
C VAL A 201 -13.87 20.44 -18.55
N PRO A 202 -14.58 21.53 -18.24
CA PRO A 202 -14.94 22.57 -19.20
C PRO A 202 -13.74 23.43 -19.59
#